data_29489c6ec044d8be6dd10b90ac9b4e3e
#
_entry.id   29489c6ec044d8be6dd10b90ac9b4e3e
#
_cell.length_a   1.000
_cell.length_b   1.000
_cell.length_c   1.000
_cell.angle_alpha   90.00
_cell.angle_beta   90.00
_cell.angle_gamma   90.00
#
_symmetry.space_group_name_H-M   'P 1'
#
loop_
_entity.id
_entity.type
_entity.pdbx_description
1 polymer ?
#
loop_
_entity_poly.entity_id
_entity_poly.type
_entity_poly.pdbx_seq_one_letter_code
_entity_poly.pdbx_strand_id
1 'polypeptide(L)'
;MSHKISMRPLSPAAVKAMLTDGGELALIDVREELIYSRNHLLWARNVPLSRLELRFARLVPRRTTRIVLIDDNDGLVERAADILTSAGYRDLSYLDGGVAAWETAGLVLFSGLHVPSKAFGEFVEHASG
;
A
#
# COMPACT_ATOMS: atom_id res chain seq x y z
N MET A 1 26.91 11.81 -2.99
CA MET A 1 25.71 12.02 -3.56
C MET A 1 24.70 10.98 -3.23
N SER A 2 23.66 11.37 -2.92
CA SER A 2 22.68 10.42 -2.65
C SER A 2 22.16 9.92 -3.95
N HIS A 3 21.87 8.70 -3.98
CA HIS A 3 21.18 8.21 -5.09
C HIS A 3 19.73 8.12 -4.74
N LYS A 4 18.93 8.37 -5.70
CA LYS A 4 17.53 8.33 -5.50
C LYS A 4 16.99 6.96 -5.70
N ILE A 5 16.08 6.58 -4.85
CA ILE A 5 15.35 5.37 -5.05
C ILE A 5 14.44 5.55 -6.24
N SER A 6 14.50 4.61 -7.14
CA SER A 6 13.71 4.66 -8.35
C SER A 6 12.31 4.13 -8.04
N MET A 7 11.42 5.05 -7.71
CA MET A 7 10.05 4.73 -7.34
C MET A 7 9.11 5.52 -8.23
N ARG A 8 8.09 4.88 -8.77
CA ARG A 8 7.16 5.54 -9.67
C ARG A 8 5.96 6.09 -8.92
N PRO A 9 5.60 7.35 -9.14
CA PRO A 9 4.35 7.86 -8.60
C PRO A 9 3.18 7.33 -9.42
N LEU A 10 2.12 6.94 -8.75
CA LEU A 10 0.92 6.42 -9.40
C LEU A 10 -0.27 7.24 -8.96
N SER A 11 -1.10 7.63 -9.93
CA SER A 11 -2.35 8.29 -9.61
C SER A 11 -3.32 7.30 -8.96
N PRO A 12 -4.34 7.79 -8.25
CA PRO A 12 -5.37 6.89 -7.74
C PRO A 12 -5.99 6.03 -8.82
N ALA A 13 -6.21 6.58 -10.01
CA ALA A 13 -6.77 5.78 -11.10
C ALA A 13 -5.84 4.66 -11.52
N ALA A 14 -4.54 4.93 -11.54
CA ALA A 14 -3.57 3.90 -11.92
C ALA A 14 -3.52 2.79 -10.89
N VAL A 15 -3.56 3.14 -9.61
CA VAL A 15 -3.58 2.13 -8.55
C VAL A 15 -4.85 1.30 -8.65
N LYS A 16 -5.98 1.94 -8.88
CA LYS A 16 -7.24 1.23 -9.02
C LYS A 16 -7.18 0.24 -10.17
N ALA A 17 -6.59 0.64 -11.29
CA ALA A 17 -6.46 -0.26 -12.42
C ALA A 17 -5.59 -1.47 -12.09
N MET A 18 -4.54 -1.27 -11.31
CA MET A 18 -3.68 -2.37 -10.92
C MET A 18 -4.40 -3.38 -10.02
N LEU A 19 -5.38 -2.93 -9.25
CA LEU A 19 -6.13 -3.83 -8.38
C LEU A 19 -6.97 -4.82 -9.16
N THR A 20 -7.25 -4.54 -10.43
CA THR A 20 -8.14 -5.38 -11.23
C THR A 20 -7.46 -5.96 -12.45
N ASP A 21 -6.15 -5.79 -12.61
CA ASP A 21 -5.48 -6.26 -13.83
C ASP A 21 -5.06 -7.72 -13.76
N GLY A 22 -5.31 -8.39 -12.64
CA GLY A 22 -5.02 -9.81 -12.52
C GLY A 22 -3.59 -10.14 -12.15
N GLY A 23 -2.71 -9.15 -12.09
CA GLY A 23 -1.33 -9.39 -11.71
C GLY A 23 -1.12 -9.39 -10.22
N GLU A 24 -0.02 -9.99 -9.79
CA GLU A 24 0.34 -9.99 -8.38
C GLU A 24 0.68 -8.57 -7.93
N LEU A 25 0.14 -8.18 -6.78
CA LEU A 25 0.32 -6.84 -6.29
C LEU A 25 0.31 -6.84 -4.76
N ALA A 26 1.27 -6.15 -4.16
CA ALA A 26 1.27 -5.90 -2.73
C ALA A 26 0.97 -4.43 -2.51
N LEU A 27 -0.19 -4.13 -1.97
CA LEU A 27 -0.61 -2.77 -1.67
C LEU A 27 -0.38 -2.57 -0.18
N ILE A 28 0.61 -1.76 0.16
CA ILE A 28 1.13 -1.67 1.53
C ILE A 28 1.00 -0.26 2.06
N ASP A 29 0.29 -0.11 3.16
CA ASP A 29 0.13 1.15 3.86
C ASP A 29 1.16 1.19 4.98
N VAL A 30 2.08 2.14 4.93
CA VAL A 30 3.19 2.19 5.87
C VAL A 30 2.95 3.17 7.03
N ARG A 31 1.74 3.70 7.14
CA ARG A 31 1.38 4.56 8.26
C ARG A 31 1.26 3.73 9.53
N GLU A 32 1.31 4.41 10.68
CA GLU A 32 1.12 3.71 11.94
C GLU A 32 -0.29 3.15 12.05
N GLU A 33 -0.43 2.10 12.84
CA GLU A 33 -1.66 1.32 12.86
C GLU A 33 -2.89 2.14 13.22
N LEU A 34 -2.76 3.04 14.18
CA LEU A 34 -3.90 3.84 14.60
C LEU A 34 -4.38 4.76 13.47
N ILE A 35 -3.44 5.33 12.74
CA ILE A 35 -3.78 6.19 11.61
C ILE A 35 -4.43 5.38 10.50
N TYR A 36 -3.85 4.24 10.20
CA TYR A 36 -4.41 3.32 9.20
C TYR A 36 -5.85 2.95 9.57
N SER A 37 -6.11 2.69 10.83
CA SER A 37 -7.44 2.23 11.24
C SER A 37 -8.51 3.29 11.03
N ARG A 38 -8.14 4.55 10.96
CA ARG A 38 -9.11 5.63 10.75
C ARG A 38 -9.63 5.65 9.32
N ASN A 39 -8.75 5.47 8.38
CA ASN A 39 -9.16 5.36 6.98
C ASN A 39 -8.04 4.71 6.18
N HIS A 40 -8.41 3.85 5.27
CA HIS A 40 -7.43 3.17 4.42
C HIS A 40 -8.11 2.66 3.16
N LEU A 41 -7.30 2.33 2.15
CA LEU A 41 -7.79 1.66 0.96
C LEU A 41 -8.17 0.22 1.32
N LEU A 42 -9.21 -0.29 0.68
CA LEU A 42 -9.80 -1.57 1.08
C LEU A 42 -8.80 -2.72 1.12
N TRP A 43 -7.98 -2.87 0.09
CA TRP A 43 -7.08 -4.01 0.01
C TRP A 43 -5.70 -3.71 0.53
N ALA A 44 -5.47 -2.53 1.09
CA ALA A 44 -4.16 -2.16 1.60
C ALA A 44 -3.88 -2.88 2.90
N ARG A 45 -2.71 -3.51 2.97
CA ARG A 45 -2.26 -4.13 4.20
C ARG A 45 -1.41 -3.13 4.97
N ASN A 46 -1.62 -3.09 6.27
CA ASN A 46 -0.88 -2.17 7.11
C ASN A 46 0.40 -2.83 7.60
N VAL A 47 1.51 -2.30 7.15
CA VAL A 47 2.82 -2.68 7.69
C VAL A 47 3.52 -1.39 8.05
N PRO A 48 3.35 -0.92 9.29
CA PRO A 48 3.92 0.38 9.68
C PRO A 48 5.41 0.43 9.41
N LEU A 49 5.88 1.61 9.05
CA LEU A 49 7.29 1.80 8.77
C LEU A 49 8.17 1.24 9.88
N SER A 50 7.75 1.41 11.13
CA SER A 50 8.51 0.95 12.29
C SER A 50 8.66 -0.56 12.35
N ARG A 51 7.83 -1.30 11.61
CA ARG A 51 7.88 -2.76 11.62
C ARG A 51 8.16 -3.37 10.26
N LEU A 52 8.41 -2.52 9.29
CA LEU A 52 8.52 -2.95 7.91
C LEU A 52 9.64 -3.95 7.73
N GLU A 53 10.79 -3.66 8.29
CA GLU A 53 11.97 -4.50 8.12
C GLU A 53 11.74 -5.91 8.67
N LEU A 54 11.04 -6.00 9.78
CA LEU A 54 10.80 -7.29 10.43
C LEU A 54 9.72 -8.12 9.76
N ARG A 55 8.73 -7.45 9.17
CA ARG A 55 7.53 -8.15 8.73
C ARG A 55 7.41 -8.35 7.24
N PHE A 56 8.07 -7.50 6.46
CA PHE A 56 7.74 -7.44 5.06
C PHE A 56 8.07 -8.71 4.29
N ALA A 57 9.22 -9.31 4.57
CA ALA A 57 9.64 -10.50 3.83
C ALA A 57 8.69 -11.67 4.01
N ARG A 58 8.02 -11.74 5.15
CA ARG A 58 7.02 -12.79 5.35
C ARG A 58 5.77 -12.55 4.53
N LEU A 59 5.37 -11.28 4.42
CA LEU A 59 4.17 -10.94 3.69
C LEU A 59 4.38 -10.97 2.19
N VAL A 60 5.56 -10.58 1.75
CA VAL A 60 5.89 -10.48 0.34
C VAL A 60 7.21 -11.19 0.10
N PRO A 61 7.19 -12.51 0.03
CA PRO A 61 8.46 -13.25 -0.08
C PRO A 61 9.14 -13.13 -1.42
N ARG A 62 8.40 -12.80 -2.47
CA ARG A 62 9.01 -12.70 -3.79
C ARG A 62 9.48 -11.29 -4.05
N ARG A 63 10.77 -11.16 -4.35
CA ARG A 63 11.39 -9.86 -4.57
C ARG A 63 10.93 -9.18 -5.86
N THR A 64 10.27 -9.92 -6.74
CA THR A 64 9.78 -9.38 -8.01
C THR A 64 8.34 -8.90 -7.94
N THR A 65 7.68 -9.06 -6.81
CA THR A 65 6.28 -8.63 -6.64
C THR A 65 6.17 -7.13 -6.86
N ARG A 66 5.11 -6.71 -7.56
CA ARG A 66 4.80 -5.29 -7.68
C ARG A 66 4.34 -4.77 -6.33
N ILE A 67 4.96 -3.69 -5.88
CA ILE A 67 4.64 -3.13 -4.57
C ILE A 67 4.20 -1.69 -4.76
N VAL A 68 3.05 -1.34 -4.17
CA VAL A 68 2.57 0.04 -4.13
C VAL A 68 2.52 0.46 -2.67
N LEU A 69 3.27 1.51 -2.34
CA LEU A 69 3.36 2.02 -0.98
C LEU A 69 2.41 3.20 -0.79
N ILE A 70 1.81 3.28 0.37
CA ILE A 70 0.83 4.31 0.68
C ILE A 70 1.20 5.00 1.99
N ASP A 71 1.13 6.33 1.98
CA ASP A 71 1.29 7.13 3.19
C ASP A 71 0.32 8.30 3.14
N ASP A 72 0.54 9.31 3.97
CA ASP A 72 -0.25 10.52 3.99
C ASP A 72 0.46 11.66 3.27
N ASN A 73 1.29 11.33 2.28
CA ASN A 73 2.09 12.31 1.57
C ASN A 73 3.05 13.02 2.51
N ASP A 74 3.61 12.28 3.44
CA ASP A 74 4.45 12.84 4.51
C ASP A 74 5.84 12.23 4.52
N GLY A 75 6.24 11.58 3.43
CA GLY A 75 7.61 11.11 3.29
C GLY A 75 7.85 9.69 3.76
N LEU A 76 6.86 9.01 4.29
CA LEU A 76 7.05 7.65 4.77
C LEU A 76 7.34 6.68 3.63
N VAL A 77 6.75 6.89 2.45
CA VAL A 77 6.99 5.97 1.33
C VAL A 77 8.45 6.00 0.90
N GLU A 78 9.10 7.16 0.97
CA GLU A 78 10.50 7.23 0.60
C GLU A 78 11.38 6.46 1.57
N ARG A 79 11.08 6.56 2.84
CA ARG A 79 11.82 5.81 3.86
C ARG A 79 11.55 4.31 3.74
N ALA A 80 10.31 3.95 3.44
CA ALA A 80 9.97 2.55 3.22
C ALA A 80 10.70 2.01 2.00
N ALA A 81 10.79 2.81 0.94
CA ALA A 81 11.48 2.38 -0.27
C ALA A 81 12.95 2.11 -0.01
N ASP A 82 13.60 2.93 0.83
CA ASP A 82 14.98 2.67 1.22
C ASP A 82 15.12 1.30 1.86
N ILE A 83 14.25 0.99 2.80
CA ILE A 83 14.30 -0.28 3.50
C ILE A 83 14.08 -1.44 2.52
N LEU A 84 13.08 -1.32 1.67
CA LEU A 84 12.71 -2.40 0.77
C LEU A 84 13.74 -2.58 -0.34
N THR A 85 14.31 -1.50 -0.84
CA THR A 85 15.38 -1.60 -1.84
C THR A 85 16.58 -2.33 -1.25
N SER A 86 16.93 -2.01 0.00
CA SER A 86 18.02 -2.70 0.67
C SER A 86 17.72 -4.18 0.85
N ALA A 87 16.46 -4.54 0.94
CA ALA A 87 16.07 -5.94 1.09
C ALA A 87 15.93 -6.67 -0.24
N GLY A 88 16.16 -5.98 -1.35
CA GLY A 88 16.18 -6.62 -2.67
C GLY A 88 14.92 -6.45 -3.49
N TYR A 89 13.93 -5.73 -3.01
CA TYR A 89 12.72 -5.47 -3.80
C TYR A 89 13.01 -4.38 -4.83
N ARG A 90 12.49 -4.55 -6.03
CA ARG A 90 12.83 -3.67 -7.13
C ARG A 90 11.64 -2.97 -7.77
N ASP A 91 10.46 -3.56 -7.69
CA ASP A 91 9.31 -3.01 -8.38
C ASP A 91 8.49 -2.18 -7.39
N LEU A 92 8.96 -0.98 -7.11
CA LEU A 92 8.37 -0.10 -6.11
C LEU A 92 7.68 1.07 -6.77
N SER A 93 6.47 1.34 -6.33
CA SER A 93 5.67 2.49 -6.73
C SER A 93 4.98 3.02 -5.49
N TYR A 94 4.38 4.18 -5.61
CA TYR A 94 3.65 4.74 -4.47
C TYR A 94 2.44 5.51 -4.95
N LEU A 95 1.45 5.61 -4.07
CA LEU A 95 0.25 6.38 -4.35
C LEU A 95 0.59 7.85 -4.21
N ASP A 96 0.61 8.56 -5.33
CA ASP A 96 0.98 9.96 -5.36
C ASP A 96 -0.09 10.79 -4.64
N GLY A 97 0.34 11.59 -3.68
CA GLY A 97 -0.58 12.37 -2.87
C GLY A 97 -1.17 11.63 -1.69
N GLY A 98 -0.89 10.34 -1.55
CA GLY A 98 -1.30 9.57 -0.39
C GLY A 98 -2.79 9.31 -0.30
N VAL A 99 -3.22 8.98 0.89
CA VAL A 99 -4.62 8.62 1.14
C VAL A 99 -5.57 9.76 0.77
N ALA A 100 -5.15 11.01 1.00
CA ALA A 100 -5.99 12.15 0.66
C ALA A 100 -6.26 12.23 -0.85
N ALA A 101 -5.28 11.88 -1.67
CA ALA A 101 -5.48 11.89 -3.11
C ALA A 101 -6.50 10.84 -3.54
N TRP A 102 -6.49 9.69 -2.89
CA TRP A 102 -7.46 8.64 -3.15
C TRP A 102 -8.87 9.15 -2.89
N GLU A 103 -9.04 9.80 -1.75
CA GLU A 103 -10.35 10.35 -1.37
C GLU A 103 -10.78 11.46 -2.31
N THR A 104 -9.85 12.35 -2.65
CA THR A 104 -10.14 13.46 -3.56
C THR A 104 -10.58 12.97 -4.94
N ALA A 105 -10.06 11.83 -5.35
CA ALA A 105 -10.45 11.22 -6.62
C ALA A 105 -11.84 10.58 -6.57
N GLY A 106 -12.51 10.65 -5.43
CA GLY A 106 -13.85 10.10 -5.30
C GLY A 106 -13.88 8.61 -4.98
N LEU A 107 -12.74 8.06 -4.58
CA LEU A 107 -12.65 6.65 -4.27
C LEU A 107 -12.88 6.41 -2.79
N VAL A 108 -13.37 5.22 -2.46
CA VAL A 108 -13.85 4.93 -1.13
C VAL A 108 -12.73 4.55 -0.19
N LEU A 109 -12.79 5.06 1.02
CA LEU A 109 -11.90 4.65 2.10
C LEU A 109 -12.69 3.84 3.12
N PHE A 110 -12.00 2.97 3.80
CA PHE A 110 -12.59 2.10 4.81
C PHE A 110 -11.96 2.40 6.16
N SER A 111 -12.57 1.92 7.22
CA SER A 111 -12.02 2.10 8.56
C SER A 111 -11.91 0.75 9.25
N GLY A 112 -11.08 0.71 10.29
CA GLY A 112 -10.86 -0.51 11.04
C GLY A 112 -9.55 -1.18 10.65
N LEU A 113 -9.20 -2.22 11.38
CA LEU A 113 -7.96 -2.94 11.17
C LEU A 113 -8.13 -4.20 10.33
N HIS A 114 -9.37 -4.61 10.16
CA HIS A 114 -9.65 -5.85 9.45
C HIS A 114 -9.77 -5.57 7.97
N VAL A 115 -8.96 -6.25 7.18
CA VAL A 115 -8.96 -6.10 5.74
C VAL A 115 -9.47 -7.41 5.15
N PRO A 116 -10.58 -7.39 4.41
CA PRO A 116 -11.10 -8.63 3.82
C PRO A 116 -10.12 -9.21 2.83
N SER A 117 -10.08 -10.53 2.79
CA SER A 117 -9.29 -11.22 1.79
C SER A 117 -10.00 -11.12 0.45
N LYS A 118 -9.22 -11.06 -0.62
CA LYS A 118 -9.83 -11.07 -1.95
C LYS A 118 -10.58 -12.37 -2.22
N ALA A 119 -10.21 -13.42 -1.53
CA ALA A 119 -10.93 -14.68 -1.66
C ALA A 119 -12.34 -14.58 -1.12
N PHE A 120 -12.60 -13.58 -0.31
CA PHE A 120 -13.94 -13.36 0.25
C PHE A 120 -14.58 -12.13 -0.35
N GLY A 121 -14.27 -11.83 -1.59
CA GLY A 121 -14.77 -10.61 -2.19
C GLY A 121 -16.27 -10.47 -2.12
N GLU A 122 -16.97 -11.57 -2.25
CA GLU A 122 -18.41 -11.52 -2.26
C GLU A 122 -18.98 -11.12 -0.90
N PHE A 123 -18.23 -11.33 0.16
CA PHE A 123 -18.79 -11.02 1.46
C PHE A 123 -18.48 -9.60 1.89
N VAL A 124 -17.65 -8.94 1.16
CA VAL A 124 -17.28 -7.58 1.52
C VAL A 124 -18.50 -6.68 1.51
N GLU A 125 -19.34 -6.81 0.52
CA GLU A 125 -20.42 -5.87 0.40
C GLU A 125 -21.45 -6.03 1.48
N HIS A 126 -21.71 -7.21 1.98
CA HIS A 126 -22.64 -7.28 3.08
C HIS A 126 -21.97 -7.27 4.41
N ALA A 127 -20.70 -7.52 4.45
CA ALA A 127 -20.00 -7.36 5.71
C ALA A 127 -20.03 -5.91 6.14
N SER A 128 -20.16 -5.01 5.20
CA SER A 128 -20.28 -3.62 5.54
C SER A 128 -21.61 -3.29 6.15
N GLY A 129 -22.52 -4.15 5.98
CA GLY A 129 -23.83 -3.94 6.54
C GLY A 129 -23.76 -3.88 8.01
#